data_caa7143bb5cc4c4ceb989a6108a300e2
#
_entry.id   caa7143bb5cc4c4ceb989a6108a300e2
#
_cell.length_a   1.000
_cell.length_b   1.000
_cell.length_c   1.000
_cell.angle_alpha   90.00
_cell.angle_beta   90.00
_cell.angle_gamma   90.00
#
_symmetry.space_group_name_H-M   'P 1'
#
loop_
_entity.id
_entity.type
_entity.pdbx_description
1 polymer ?
#
loop_
_entity_poly.entity_id
_entity_poly.type
_entity_poly.pdbx_seq_one_letter_code
_entity_poly.pdbx_strand_id
1 'polypeptide(L)'
;MEQEQIIALNNVTISHEEGVVLRHVDFSMQKGEFVYLIGKSGAGKTSLLRTLYADSPIEDGSAVVCGFNLVGLRRRQIPMLRRRLGIVFQNFQLLTDRNVYDNLAFVLRSIGWKKKQLIDDRIMEVLTSVGVADKAGYQTYRLSEGERQRVGIARALVNTPDLILADEPTGNLDPITSSEIMHLLTEINRKSGVSMLISTHDFMMIDKFPARMVCCEDGTLVDPQKEDNAQ
;
A
#
# COMPACT_ATOMS: atom_id res chain seq x y z
N MET A 1 22.51 -15.77 0.92
CA MET A 1 21.92 -14.87 1.95
C MET A 1 20.42 -15.02 1.82
N GLU A 2 19.73 -15.47 2.87
CA GLU A 2 18.27 -15.49 2.86
C GLU A 2 17.77 -14.06 2.69
N GLN A 3 16.95 -13.83 1.66
CA GLN A 3 16.34 -12.52 1.45
C GLN A 3 15.31 -12.28 2.57
N GLU A 4 15.37 -11.11 3.18
CA GLU A 4 14.48 -10.72 4.27
C GLU A 4 13.02 -10.59 3.74
N GLN A 5 12.11 -11.42 4.26
CA GLN A 5 10.69 -11.36 3.89
C GLN A 5 10.01 -10.18 4.58
N ILE A 6 9.30 -9.36 3.80
CA ILE A 6 8.50 -8.24 4.33
C ILE A 6 7.07 -8.67 4.66
N ILE A 7 6.54 -9.66 3.92
CA ILE A 7 5.27 -10.34 4.19
C ILE A 7 5.53 -11.84 4.17
N ALA A 8 4.97 -12.56 5.16
CA ALA A 8 4.92 -14.02 5.19
C ALA A 8 3.58 -14.46 5.78
N LEU A 9 2.72 -15.05 4.93
CA LEU A 9 1.44 -15.65 5.30
C LEU A 9 1.50 -17.14 5.04
N ASN A 10 1.09 -17.97 6.00
CA ASN A 10 1.03 -19.41 5.85
C ASN A 10 -0.32 -19.93 6.38
N ASN A 11 -1.10 -20.53 5.50
CA ASN A 11 -2.40 -21.11 5.76
C ASN A 11 -3.35 -20.15 6.49
N VAL A 12 -3.44 -18.88 6.04
CA VAL A 12 -4.23 -17.84 6.68
C VAL A 12 -5.64 -17.79 6.09
N THR A 13 -6.64 -17.63 6.93
CA THR A 13 -8.01 -17.30 6.50
C THR A 13 -8.25 -15.81 6.63
N ILE A 14 -8.73 -15.19 5.54
CA ILE A 14 -9.10 -13.78 5.48
C ILE A 14 -10.62 -13.66 5.57
N SER A 15 -11.09 -12.98 6.60
CA SER A 15 -12.52 -12.77 6.85
C SER A 15 -12.89 -11.29 6.74
N HIS A 16 -14.13 -11.02 6.39
CA HIS A 16 -14.78 -9.71 6.43
C HIS A 16 -16.08 -9.84 7.25
N GLU A 17 -16.77 -8.74 7.54
CA GLU A 17 -18.03 -8.72 8.32
C GLU A 17 -19.08 -9.71 7.80
N GLU A 18 -19.12 -9.98 6.50
CA GLU A 18 -20.06 -10.89 5.83
C GLU A 18 -19.59 -12.36 5.78
N GLY A 19 -18.39 -12.67 6.29
CA GLY A 19 -17.84 -14.02 6.33
C GLY A 19 -16.43 -14.18 5.76
N VAL A 20 -16.07 -15.42 5.49
CA VAL A 20 -14.74 -15.77 4.93
C VAL A 20 -14.65 -15.38 3.47
N VAL A 21 -13.60 -14.65 3.12
CA VAL A 21 -13.33 -14.13 1.77
C VAL A 21 -12.25 -14.94 1.05
N LEU A 22 -11.14 -15.25 1.75
CA LEU A 22 -10.06 -16.08 1.22
C LEU A 22 -9.70 -17.16 2.25
N ARG A 23 -9.38 -18.37 1.80
CA ARG A 23 -8.97 -19.52 2.62
C ARG A 23 -7.59 -20.02 2.20
N HIS A 24 -6.88 -20.59 3.16
CA HIS A 24 -5.59 -21.25 2.92
C HIS A 24 -4.61 -20.35 2.17
N VAL A 25 -4.52 -19.07 2.59
CA VAL A 25 -3.66 -18.08 1.95
C VAL A 25 -2.21 -18.35 2.33
N ASP A 26 -1.41 -18.73 1.32
CA ASP A 26 0.04 -18.86 1.41
C ASP A 26 0.70 -17.81 0.53
N PHE A 27 1.29 -16.77 1.14
CA PHE A 27 1.91 -15.67 0.41
C PHE A 27 3.18 -15.20 1.09
N SER A 28 4.23 -15.02 0.30
CA SER A 28 5.46 -14.39 0.77
C SER A 28 5.92 -13.31 -0.20
N MET A 29 6.44 -12.21 0.34
CA MET A 29 6.98 -11.09 -0.41
C MET A 29 8.33 -10.69 0.17
N GLN A 30 9.33 -10.50 -0.69
CA GLN A 30 10.66 -10.09 -0.28
C GLN A 30 10.73 -8.56 -0.09
N LYS A 31 11.67 -8.11 0.74
CA LYS A 31 11.94 -6.69 0.91
C LYS A 31 12.41 -6.06 -0.40
N GLY A 32 11.85 -4.90 -0.74
CA GLY A 32 12.14 -4.18 -1.99
C GLY A 32 11.36 -4.69 -3.21
N GLU A 33 10.62 -5.78 -3.08
CA GLU A 33 9.85 -6.36 -4.19
C GLU A 33 8.66 -5.47 -4.56
N PHE A 34 8.29 -5.49 -5.84
CA PHE A 34 7.09 -4.87 -6.38
C PHE A 34 6.17 -5.99 -6.87
N VAL A 35 4.97 -6.11 -6.29
CA VAL A 35 4.03 -7.20 -6.57
C VAL A 35 2.66 -6.66 -6.89
N TYR A 36 2.04 -7.19 -7.93
CA TYR A 36 0.62 -6.96 -8.24
C TYR A 36 -0.26 -8.02 -7.57
N LEU A 37 -1.31 -7.55 -6.91
CA LEU A 37 -2.41 -8.36 -6.42
C LEU A 37 -3.57 -8.22 -7.39
N ILE A 38 -3.79 -9.20 -8.25
CA ILE A 38 -4.80 -9.18 -9.30
C ILE A 38 -6.03 -10.00 -8.94
N GLY A 39 -7.11 -9.82 -9.66
CA GLY A 39 -8.36 -10.57 -9.48
C GLY A 39 -9.58 -9.72 -9.78
N LYS A 40 -10.72 -10.36 -10.00
CA LYS A 40 -12.00 -9.71 -10.28
C LYS A 40 -12.42 -8.79 -9.12
N SER A 41 -13.35 -7.85 -9.40
CA SER A 41 -14.00 -7.08 -8.33
C SER A 41 -14.67 -8.03 -7.34
N GLY A 42 -14.51 -7.78 -6.04
CA GLY A 42 -15.04 -8.67 -5.00
C GLY A 42 -14.20 -9.93 -4.71
N ALA A 43 -13.10 -10.20 -5.41
CA ALA A 43 -12.26 -11.39 -5.19
C ALA A 43 -11.47 -11.39 -3.86
N GLY A 44 -11.57 -10.34 -3.03
CA GLY A 44 -10.90 -10.30 -1.73
C GLY A 44 -9.61 -9.49 -1.68
N LYS A 45 -9.20 -8.81 -2.77
CA LYS A 45 -7.96 -7.98 -2.81
C LYS A 45 -7.92 -6.94 -1.69
N THR A 46 -8.96 -6.11 -1.58
CA THR A 46 -9.08 -5.09 -0.52
C THR A 46 -9.11 -5.72 0.86
N SER A 47 -9.78 -6.86 1.05
CA SER A 47 -9.83 -7.58 2.33
C SER A 47 -8.45 -8.08 2.75
N LEU A 48 -7.67 -8.64 1.81
CA LEU A 48 -6.28 -9.03 2.07
C LEU A 48 -5.44 -7.80 2.45
N LEU A 49 -5.50 -6.70 1.69
CA LEU A 49 -4.76 -5.48 2.04
C LEU A 49 -5.14 -4.96 3.43
N ARG A 50 -6.44 -4.92 3.79
CA ARG A 50 -6.94 -4.49 5.11
C ARG A 50 -6.40 -5.36 6.23
N THR A 51 -6.31 -6.66 6.01
CA THR A 51 -5.72 -7.60 6.95
C THR A 51 -4.24 -7.31 7.18
N LEU A 52 -3.46 -7.01 6.13
CA LEU A 52 -2.02 -6.71 6.23
C LEU A 52 -1.70 -5.45 7.05
N TYR A 53 -2.61 -4.46 7.13
CA TYR A 53 -2.44 -3.31 8.02
C TYR A 53 -3.26 -3.40 9.33
N ALA A 54 -3.70 -4.61 9.67
CA ALA A 54 -4.42 -4.92 10.91
C ALA A 54 -5.70 -4.06 11.10
N ASP A 55 -6.50 -3.91 10.03
CA ASP A 55 -7.85 -3.38 10.08
C ASP A 55 -8.87 -4.50 10.32
N SER A 56 -8.58 -5.69 9.78
CA SER A 56 -9.29 -6.93 10.07
C SER A 56 -8.37 -7.90 10.82
N PRO A 57 -8.87 -8.62 11.84
CA PRO A 57 -8.06 -9.57 12.58
C PRO A 57 -7.75 -10.82 11.75
N ILE A 58 -6.68 -11.52 12.11
CA ILE A 58 -6.37 -12.89 11.67
C ILE A 58 -6.55 -13.81 12.86
N GLU A 59 -7.30 -14.88 12.68
CA GLU A 59 -7.65 -15.82 13.75
C GLU A 59 -6.87 -17.13 13.64
N ASP A 60 -6.41 -17.50 12.44
CA ASP A 60 -5.72 -18.75 12.15
C ASP A 60 -4.44 -18.57 11.32
N GLY A 61 -3.68 -19.64 11.19
CA GLY A 61 -2.46 -19.69 10.42
C GLY A 61 -1.29 -18.93 11.06
N SER A 62 -0.35 -18.49 10.24
CA SER A 62 0.79 -17.66 10.62
C SER A 62 0.88 -16.47 9.68
N ALA A 63 0.98 -15.25 10.21
CA ALA A 63 1.02 -14.03 9.43
C ALA A 63 2.01 -13.04 10.02
N VAL A 64 3.07 -12.73 9.26
CA VAL A 64 4.08 -11.74 9.64
C VAL A 64 4.13 -10.65 8.58
N VAL A 65 4.05 -9.38 9.02
CA VAL A 65 4.18 -8.19 8.16
C VAL A 65 5.14 -7.21 8.80
N CYS A 66 6.16 -6.78 8.09
CA CYS A 66 7.20 -5.87 8.61
C CYS A 66 7.76 -6.30 9.97
N GLY A 67 7.90 -7.62 10.20
CA GLY A 67 8.37 -8.20 11.46
C GLY A 67 7.32 -8.28 12.59
N PHE A 68 6.07 -7.89 12.35
CA PHE A 68 4.98 -8.02 13.32
C PHE A 68 4.15 -9.28 13.04
N ASN A 69 3.97 -10.12 14.05
CA ASN A 69 3.00 -11.20 13.97
C ASN A 69 1.58 -10.63 14.11
N LEU A 70 0.75 -10.85 13.07
CA LEU A 70 -0.62 -10.33 13.04
C LEU A 70 -1.60 -11.21 13.84
N VAL A 71 -1.30 -12.51 13.98
CA VAL A 71 -2.12 -13.41 14.78
C VAL A 71 -1.96 -13.03 16.25
N GLY A 72 -3.07 -12.65 16.90
CA GLY A 72 -3.05 -12.17 18.28
C GLY A 72 -2.39 -10.80 18.48
N LEU A 73 -2.25 -10.00 17.44
CA LEU A 73 -1.66 -8.67 17.52
C LEU A 73 -2.43 -7.77 18.51
N ARG A 74 -1.73 -7.29 19.53
CA ARG A 74 -2.34 -6.46 20.58
C ARG A 74 -2.65 -5.07 20.04
N ARG A 75 -3.77 -4.46 20.45
CA ARG A 75 -4.18 -3.09 20.00
C ARG A 75 -3.07 -2.04 20.10
N ARG A 76 -2.22 -2.09 21.14
CA ARG A 76 -1.09 -1.16 21.30
C ARG A 76 0.03 -1.35 20.28
N GLN A 77 0.11 -2.47 19.59
CA GLN A 77 1.12 -2.78 18.57
C GLN A 77 0.66 -2.33 17.17
N ILE A 78 -0.65 -2.23 16.93
CA ILE A 78 -1.21 -1.80 15.63
C ILE A 78 -0.62 -0.45 15.17
N PRO A 79 -0.53 0.61 16.00
CA PRO A 79 0.10 1.85 15.58
C PRO A 79 1.60 1.69 15.24
N MET A 80 2.29 0.74 15.86
CA MET A 80 3.70 0.46 15.58
C MET A 80 3.86 -0.21 14.21
N LEU A 81 3.01 -1.20 13.90
CA LEU A 81 2.93 -1.81 12.57
C LEU A 81 2.61 -0.72 11.51
N ARG A 82 1.54 0.05 11.72
CA ARG A 82 1.08 1.06 10.76
C ARG A 82 2.11 2.17 10.50
N ARG A 83 3.04 2.42 11.42
CA ARG A 83 4.19 3.31 11.18
C ARG A 83 5.19 2.75 10.16
N ARG A 84 5.23 1.45 9.96
CA ARG A 84 6.09 0.78 8.96
C ARG A 84 5.42 0.68 7.58
N LEU A 85 4.14 1.06 7.50
CA LEU A 85 3.32 0.94 6.29
C LEU A 85 2.97 2.31 5.72
N GLY A 86 2.97 2.40 4.40
CA GLY A 86 2.31 3.45 3.63
C GLY A 86 1.04 2.88 3.00
N ILE A 87 -0.09 3.58 3.12
CA ILE A 87 -1.35 3.12 2.54
C ILE A 87 -1.81 4.12 1.50
N VAL A 88 -2.00 3.64 0.26
CA VAL A 88 -2.59 4.40 -0.84
C VAL A 88 -3.99 3.85 -1.10
N PHE A 89 -5.01 4.66 -0.89
CA PHE A 89 -6.41 4.26 -1.00
C PHE A 89 -6.98 4.56 -2.38
N GLN A 90 -7.89 3.73 -2.85
CA GLN A 90 -8.60 3.89 -4.12
C GLN A 90 -9.29 5.27 -4.24
N ASN A 91 -9.93 5.75 -3.18
CA ASN A 91 -10.65 7.03 -3.14
C ASN A 91 -9.85 8.13 -2.43
N PHE A 92 -8.51 8.13 -2.57
CA PHE A 92 -7.56 9.08 -1.99
C PHE A 92 -7.63 9.21 -0.46
N GLN A 93 -8.81 9.22 0.14
CA GLN A 93 -9.11 9.40 1.58
C GLN A 93 -8.31 10.56 2.20
N LEU A 94 -8.21 11.68 1.48
CA LEU A 94 -7.62 12.92 1.99
C LEU A 94 -8.60 13.61 2.94
N LEU A 95 -8.07 14.25 3.97
CA LEU A 95 -8.84 15.08 4.88
C LEU A 95 -9.28 16.33 4.11
N THR A 96 -10.59 16.47 3.89
CA THR A 96 -11.18 17.51 3.03
C THR A 96 -11.28 18.88 3.71
N ASP A 97 -11.21 18.91 5.04
CA ASP A 97 -11.15 20.09 5.87
C ASP A 97 -9.75 20.70 5.98
N ARG A 98 -8.76 20.10 5.32
CA ARG A 98 -7.34 20.46 5.41
C ARG A 98 -6.72 20.65 4.03
N ASN A 99 -5.69 21.51 3.96
CA ASN A 99 -4.85 21.65 2.78
C ASN A 99 -3.90 20.44 2.63
N VAL A 100 -3.13 20.41 1.52
CA VAL A 100 -2.19 19.33 1.22
C VAL A 100 -1.11 19.20 2.32
N TYR A 101 -0.49 20.31 2.71
CA TYR A 101 0.52 20.32 3.78
C TYR A 101 -0.02 19.73 5.08
N ASP A 102 -1.22 20.15 5.52
CA ASP A 102 -1.81 19.70 6.77
C ASP A 102 -2.23 18.23 6.74
N ASN A 103 -2.57 17.67 5.57
CA ASN A 103 -2.79 16.24 5.40
C ASN A 103 -1.53 15.42 5.73
N LEU A 104 -0.35 15.85 5.29
CA LEU A 104 0.91 15.18 5.57
C LEU A 104 1.40 15.47 7.00
N ALA A 105 1.29 16.74 7.45
CA ALA A 105 1.67 17.15 8.79
C ALA A 105 0.89 16.40 9.88
N PHE A 106 -0.39 16.09 9.61
CA PHE A 106 -1.21 15.29 10.51
C PHE A 106 -0.60 13.91 10.77
N VAL A 107 -0.12 13.24 9.73
CA VAL A 107 0.54 11.93 9.86
C VAL A 107 1.80 12.05 10.74
N LEU A 108 2.71 12.96 10.40
CA LEU A 108 3.96 13.14 11.15
C LEU A 108 3.73 13.48 12.62
N ARG A 109 2.78 14.39 12.90
CA ARG A 109 2.40 14.76 14.28
C ARG A 109 1.79 13.59 15.05
N SER A 110 0.96 12.78 14.41
CA SER A 110 0.31 11.61 15.03
C SER A 110 1.31 10.54 15.47
N ILE A 111 2.45 10.44 14.80
CA ILE A 111 3.53 9.50 15.13
C ILE A 111 4.60 10.11 16.05
N GLY A 112 4.41 11.36 16.49
CA GLY A 112 5.21 12.00 17.53
C GLY A 112 6.26 13.00 17.05
N TRP A 113 6.27 13.41 15.78
CA TRP A 113 7.13 14.50 15.33
C TRP A 113 6.70 15.83 15.95
N LYS A 114 7.65 16.59 16.51
CA LYS A 114 7.37 17.83 17.23
C LYS A 114 8.07 19.06 16.65
N LYS A 115 9.23 18.85 16.01
CA LYS A 115 10.04 19.96 15.48
C LYS A 115 9.47 20.42 14.15
N LYS A 116 8.91 21.65 14.13
CA LYS A 116 8.26 22.22 12.94
C LYS A 116 9.18 22.17 11.72
N GLN A 117 10.43 22.61 11.84
CA GLN A 117 11.38 22.62 10.71
C GLN A 117 11.54 21.23 10.08
N LEU A 118 11.69 20.17 10.88
CA LEU A 118 11.84 18.81 10.35
C LEU A 118 10.57 18.33 9.65
N ILE A 119 9.39 18.74 10.16
CA ILE A 119 8.10 18.44 9.53
C ILE A 119 8.01 19.15 8.18
N ASP A 120 8.35 20.45 8.13
CA ASP A 120 8.33 21.27 6.92
C ASP A 120 9.27 20.69 5.86
N ASP A 121 10.52 20.40 6.23
CA ASP A 121 11.54 19.83 5.33
C ASP A 121 11.07 18.48 4.75
N ARG A 122 10.56 17.58 5.62
CA ARG A 122 10.10 16.25 5.18
C ARG A 122 8.88 16.33 4.27
N ILE A 123 7.92 17.21 4.56
CA ILE A 123 6.74 17.39 3.72
C ILE A 123 7.14 17.90 2.34
N MET A 124 8.01 18.93 2.29
CA MET A 124 8.45 19.48 1.01
C MET A 124 9.27 18.47 0.20
N GLU A 125 10.12 17.68 0.85
CA GLU A 125 10.85 16.58 0.21
C GLU A 125 9.90 15.59 -0.49
N VAL A 126 8.88 15.07 0.23
CA VAL A 126 7.99 14.07 -0.36
C VAL A 126 7.05 14.67 -1.41
N LEU A 127 6.54 15.91 -1.22
CA LEU A 127 5.73 16.59 -2.21
C LEU A 127 6.52 16.86 -3.51
N THR A 128 7.80 17.19 -3.37
CA THR A 128 8.71 17.34 -4.52
C THR A 128 8.92 16.02 -5.23
N SER A 129 9.13 14.93 -4.48
CA SER A 129 9.36 13.60 -5.07
C SER A 129 8.17 13.07 -5.88
N VAL A 130 6.95 13.50 -5.55
CA VAL A 130 5.73 13.13 -6.29
C VAL A 130 5.26 14.23 -7.26
N GLY A 131 5.97 15.35 -7.38
CA GLY A 131 5.73 16.42 -8.35
C GLY A 131 4.53 17.33 -8.05
N VAL A 132 4.21 17.60 -6.76
CA VAL A 132 3.11 18.49 -6.34
C VAL A 132 3.51 19.46 -5.22
N ALA A 133 4.80 19.83 -5.15
CA ALA A 133 5.30 20.73 -4.11
C ALA A 133 4.64 22.14 -4.17
N ASP A 134 4.32 22.62 -5.37
CA ASP A 134 3.62 23.89 -5.59
C ASP A 134 2.17 23.90 -5.06
N LYS A 135 1.62 22.72 -4.78
CA LYS A 135 0.25 22.55 -4.27
C LYS A 135 0.19 22.44 -2.73
N ALA A 136 1.28 22.59 -2.01
CA ALA A 136 1.32 22.39 -0.55
C ALA A 136 0.25 23.18 0.22
N GLY A 137 -0.03 24.43 -0.17
CA GLY A 137 -1.07 25.28 0.44
C GLY A 137 -2.49 25.09 -0.12
N TYR A 138 -2.69 24.26 -1.14
CA TYR A 138 -3.99 24.10 -1.79
C TYR A 138 -4.92 23.21 -0.96
N GLN A 139 -6.20 23.57 -0.95
CA GLN A 139 -7.24 22.70 -0.41
C GLN A 139 -7.43 21.48 -1.32
N THR A 140 -7.63 20.30 -0.72
CA THR A 140 -7.66 19.02 -1.47
C THR A 140 -8.77 18.96 -2.53
N TYR A 141 -9.88 19.66 -2.33
CA TYR A 141 -10.99 19.74 -3.29
C TYR A 141 -10.68 20.59 -4.54
N ARG A 142 -9.60 21.37 -4.53
CA ARG A 142 -9.13 22.18 -5.69
C ARG A 142 -8.17 21.42 -6.59
N LEU A 143 -7.77 20.21 -6.19
CA LEU A 143 -6.84 19.39 -6.93
C LEU A 143 -7.57 18.55 -7.99
N SER A 144 -6.90 18.29 -9.13
CA SER A 144 -7.31 17.24 -10.06
C SER A 144 -7.21 15.85 -9.41
N GLU A 145 -7.80 14.83 -10.02
CA GLU A 145 -7.74 13.45 -9.50
C GLU A 145 -6.30 12.93 -9.46
N GLY A 146 -5.51 13.18 -10.52
CA GLY A 146 -4.09 12.83 -10.55
C GLY A 146 -3.27 13.55 -9.47
N GLU A 147 -3.52 14.85 -9.22
CA GLU A 147 -2.87 15.57 -8.12
C GLU A 147 -3.30 15.02 -6.76
N ARG A 148 -4.58 14.70 -6.55
CA ARG A 148 -5.05 14.04 -5.32
C ARG A 148 -4.37 12.71 -5.09
N GLN A 149 -4.19 11.92 -6.15
CA GLN A 149 -3.49 10.65 -6.06
C GLN A 149 -2.01 10.83 -5.69
N ARG A 150 -1.32 11.78 -6.30
CA ARG A 150 0.07 12.14 -5.94
C ARG A 150 0.19 12.57 -4.48
N VAL A 151 -0.76 13.35 -3.98
CA VAL A 151 -0.83 13.72 -2.54
C VAL A 151 -1.08 12.49 -1.66
N GLY A 152 -1.95 11.56 -2.07
CA GLY A 152 -2.17 10.29 -1.39
C GLY A 152 -0.89 9.44 -1.29
N ILE A 153 -0.12 9.37 -2.37
CA ILE A 153 1.19 8.70 -2.42
C ILE A 153 2.20 9.43 -1.51
N ALA A 154 2.27 10.77 -1.56
CA ALA A 154 3.13 11.56 -0.68
C ALA A 154 2.82 11.29 0.80
N ARG A 155 1.52 11.23 1.15
CA ARG A 155 1.07 10.89 2.51
C ARG A 155 1.51 9.48 2.93
N ALA A 156 1.48 8.51 2.02
CA ALA A 156 1.96 7.17 2.29
C ALA A 156 3.49 7.12 2.50
N LEU A 157 4.24 7.96 1.79
CA LEU A 157 5.70 8.04 1.85
C LEU A 157 6.25 8.86 3.03
N VAL A 158 5.44 9.75 3.61
CA VAL A 158 5.95 10.79 4.53
C VAL A 158 6.64 10.22 5.76
N ASN A 159 6.25 9.03 6.22
CA ASN A 159 6.85 8.33 7.36
C ASN A 159 7.96 7.33 6.97
N THR A 160 8.46 7.34 5.76
CA THR A 160 9.51 6.43 5.28
C THR A 160 9.13 4.96 5.51
N PRO A 161 8.06 4.45 4.90
CA PRO A 161 7.57 3.10 5.13
C PRO A 161 8.52 2.04 4.58
N ASP A 162 8.46 0.81 5.13
CA ASP A 162 9.13 -0.37 4.58
C ASP A 162 8.30 -1.03 3.48
N LEU A 163 6.96 -0.89 3.57
CA LEU A 163 6.00 -1.49 2.65
C LEU A 163 4.89 -0.48 2.32
N ILE A 164 4.58 -0.33 1.05
CA ILE A 164 3.41 0.38 0.55
C ILE A 164 2.35 -0.64 0.14
N LEU A 165 1.15 -0.47 0.68
CA LEU A 165 -0.05 -1.18 0.29
C LEU A 165 -0.94 -0.21 -0.51
N ALA A 166 -1.12 -0.47 -1.80
CA ALA A 166 -1.93 0.40 -2.66
C ALA A 166 -3.16 -0.36 -3.17
N ASP A 167 -4.33 0.17 -2.86
CA ASP A 167 -5.60 -0.41 -3.31
C ASP A 167 -6.11 0.36 -4.53
N GLU A 168 -6.00 -0.27 -5.71
CA GLU A 168 -6.41 0.28 -7.02
C GLU A 168 -5.97 1.75 -7.24
N PRO A 169 -4.65 2.05 -7.18
CA PRO A 169 -4.16 3.43 -7.18
C PRO A 169 -4.43 4.21 -8.48
N THR A 170 -4.88 3.53 -9.52
CA THR A 170 -5.20 4.12 -10.84
C THR A 170 -6.67 3.98 -11.23
N GLY A 171 -7.50 3.34 -10.39
CA GLY A 171 -8.86 2.93 -10.74
C GLY A 171 -9.85 4.05 -11.09
N ASN A 172 -9.56 5.30 -10.69
CA ASN A 172 -10.40 6.47 -10.96
C ASN A 172 -9.72 7.50 -11.89
N LEU A 173 -8.63 7.10 -12.57
CA LEU A 173 -7.83 8.01 -13.39
C LEU A 173 -7.97 7.67 -14.87
N ASP A 174 -7.79 8.67 -15.72
CA ASP A 174 -7.67 8.46 -17.16
C ASP A 174 -6.39 7.66 -17.49
N PRO A 175 -6.29 7.02 -18.68
CA PRO A 175 -5.18 6.14 -19.01
C PRO A 175 -3.80 6.84 -19.03
N ILE A 176 -3.73 8.13 -19.36
CA ILE A 176 -2.49 8.90 -19.39
C ILE A 176 -2.02 9.12 -17.94
N THR A 177 -2.89 9.67 -17.10
CA THR A 177 -2.62 9.89 -15.67
C THR A 177 -2.32 8.57 -14.96
N SER A 178 -3.03 7.48 -15.27
CA SER A 178 -2.76 6.13 -14.73
C SER A 178 -1.33 5.68 -15.02
N SER A 179 -0.88 5.87 -16.27
CA SER A 179 0.49 5.55 -16.66
C SER A 179 1.54 6.40 -15.91
N GLU A 180 1.26 7.69 -15.69
CA GLU A 180 2.15 8.57 -14.93
C GLU A 180 2.24 8.14 -13.44
N ILE A 181 1.12 7.76 -12.83
CA ILE A 181 1.09 7.26 -11.44
C ILE A 181 1.83 5.94 -11.31
N MET A 182 1.64 5.00 -12.25
CA MET A 182 2.37 3.73 -12.22
C MET A 182 3.87 3.93 -12.43
N HIS A 183 4.26 4.83 -13.35
CA HIS A 183 5.67 5.21 -13.54
C HIS A 183 6.26 5.80 -12.24
N LEU A 184 5.53 6.71 -11.58
CA LEU A 184 5.93 7.29 -10.30
C LEU A 184 6.16 6.21 -9.22
N LEU A 185 5.22 5.28 -9.05
CA LEU A 185 5.33 4.20 -8.06
C LEU A 185 6.53 3.28 -8.36
N THR A 186 6.72 2.90 -9.63
CA THR A 186 7.86 2.09 -10.06
C THR A 186 9.19 2.79 -9.79
N GLU A 187 9.29 4.10 -10.09
CA GLU A 187 10.49 4.89 -9.82
C GLU A 187 10.76 5.03 -8.31
N ILE A 188 9.73 5.21 -7.49
CA ILE A 188 9.88 5.24 -6.04
C ILE A 188 10.41 3.91 -5.52
N ASN A 189 9.81 2.78 -5.92
CA ASN A 189 10.30 1.44 -5.54
C ASN A 189 11.78 1.27 -5.93
N ARG A 190 12.12 1.55 -7.19
CA ARG A 190 13.49 1.39 -7.71
C ARG A 190 14.52 2.26 -6.97
N LYS A 191 14.18 3.51 -6.63
CA LYS A 191 15.10 4.47 -6.02
C LYS A 191 15.26 4.30 -4.52
N SER A 192 14.15 4.01 -3.81
CA SER A 192 14.13 3.92 -2.35
C SER A 192 14.23 2.49 -1.81
N GLY A 193 13.99 1.48 -2.65
CA GLY A 193 13.92 0.08 -2.22
C GLY A 193 12.69 -0.24 -1.35
N VAL A 194 11.69 0.65 -1.27
CA VAL A 194 10.45 0.37 -0.54
C VAL A 194 9.66 -0.74 -1.22
N SER A 195 9.21 -1.73 -0.47
CA SER A 195 8.37 -2.81 -1.00
C SER A 195 6.99 -2.29 -1.38
N MET A 196 6.38 -2.80 -2.47
CA MET A 196 5.06 -2.36 -2.91
C MET A 196 4.16 -3.54 -3.27
N LEU A 197 3.00 -3.64 -2.62
CA LEU A 197 1.92 -4.55 -2.99
C LEU A 197 0.74 -3.71 -3.50
N ILE A 198 0.43 -3.85 -4.78
CA ILE A 198 -0.55 -3.01 -5.49
C ILE A 198 -1.70 -3.88 -5.99
N SER A 199 -2.91 -3.66 -5.45
CA SER A 199 -4.10 -4.28 -6.05
C SER A 199 -4.47 -3.55 -7.33
N THR A 200 -4.78 -4.30 -8.38
CA THR A 200 -5.29 -3.76 -9.63
C THR A 200 -6.06 -4.81 -10.44
N HIS A 201 -6.91 -4.34 -11.33
CA HIS A 201 -7.54 -5.13 -12.38
C HIS A 201 -7.21 -4.59 -13.79
N ASP A 202 -6.29 -3.60 -13.87
CA ASP A 202 -5.87 -2.97 -15.11
C ASP A 202 -4.67 -3.72 -15.73
N PHE A 203 -4.97 -4.68 -16.59
CA PHE A 203 -3.97 -5.48 -17.30
C PHE A 203 -3.11 -4.64 -18.25
N MET A 204 -3.61 -3.52 -18.79
CA MET A 204 -2.80 -2.64 -19.65
C MET A 204 -1.66 -1.99 -18.86
N MET A 205 -1.90 -1.63 -17.60
CA MET A 205 -0.85 -1.10 -16.73
C MET A 205 0.14 -2.19 -16.32
N ILE A 206 -0.33 -3.42 -16.08
CA ILE A 206 0.55 -4.55 -15.76
C ILE A 206 1.50 -4.86 -16.94
N ASP A 207 0.97 -4.92 -18.17
CA ASP A 207 1.77 -5.15 -19.37
C ASP A 207 2.83 -4.07 -19.60
N LYS A 208 2.46 -2.80 -19.30
CA LYS A 208 3.36 -1.66 -19.44
C LYS A 208 4.43 -1.57 -18.35
N PHE A 209 4.12 -2.02 -17.16
CA PHE A 209 4.99 -2.01 -15.97
C PHE A 209 5.10 -3.42 -15.38
N PRO A 210 5.78 -4.35 -16.05
CA PRO A 210 5.79 -5.75 -15.65
C PRO A 210 6.44 -5.96 -14.27
N ALA A 211 5.77 -6.76 -13.43
CA ALA A 211 6.25 -7.20 -12.13
C ALA A 211 5.60 -8.54 -11.76
N ARG A 212 6.01 -9.15 -10.64
CA ARG A 212 5.39 -10.37 -10.12
C ARG A 212 3.90 -10.14 -9.88
N MET A 213 3.09 -11.13 -10.23
CA MET A 213 1.63 -11.12 -10.04
C MET A 213 1.20 -12.25 -9.13
N VAL A 214 0.23 -11.96 -8.27
CA VAL A 214 -0.45 -12.93 -7.40
C VAL A 214 -1.95 -12.73 -7.60
N CYS A 215 -2.68 -13.81 -7.84
CA CYS A 215 -4.10 -13.77 -8.21
C CYS A 215 -5.02 -14.16 -7.05
N CYS A 216 -6.00 -13.31 -6.73
CA CYS A 216 -7.15 -13.70 -5.91
C CYS A 216 -8.21 -14.33 -6.83
N GLU A 217 -8.41 -15.63 -6.70
CA GLU A 217 -9.35 -16.40 -7.53
C GLU A 217 -10.02 -17.50 -6.68
N ASP A 218 -11.31 -17.71 -6.87
CA ASP A 218 -12.12 -18.76 -6.23
C ASP A 218 -11.93 -18.89 -4.71
N GLY A 219 -11.78 -17.74 -4.02
CA GLY A 219 -11.61 -17.71 -2.57
C GLY A 219 -10.23 -18.15 -2.09
N THR A 220 -9.23 -18.18 -2.96
CA THR A 220 -7.83 -18.49 -2.66
C THR A 220 -6.88 -17.45 -3.23
N LEU A 221 -5.59 -17.56 -2.87
CA LEU A 221 -4.52 -16.76 -3.45
C LEU A 221 -3.57 -17.68 -4.23
N VAL A 222 -3.50 -17.49 -5.54
CA VAL A 222 -2.63 -18.24 -6.45
C VAL A 222 -1.39 -17.41 -6.78
N ASP A 223 -0.22 -18.00 -6.61
CA ASP A 223 1.08 -17.40 -6.94
C ASP A 223 1.77 -18.24 -8.02
N PRO A 224 1.67 -17.86 -9.31
CA PRO A 224 2.20 -18.66 -10.41
C PRO A 224 3.70 -18.95 -10.30
N GLN A 225 4.47 -18.05 -9.67
CA GLN A 225 5.92 -18.26 -9.52
C GLN A 225 6.28 -19.32 -8.47
N LYS A 226 5.38 -19.67 -7.56
CA LYS A 226 5.59 -20.76 -6.59
C LYS A 226 5.27 -22.12 -7.17
N GLU A 227 4.36 -22.22 -8.13
CA GLU A 227 3.96 -23.47 -8.76
C GLU A 227 5.08 -24.01 -9.69
N ASP A 228 5.79 -23.12 -10.38
CA ASP A 228 6.92 -23.51 -11.26
C ASP A 228 8.14 -24.03 -10.48
N ASN A 229 8.31 -23.69 -9.21
CA ASN A 229 9.40 -24.16 -8.36
C ASN A 229 9.10 -25.46 -7.60
N ALA A 230 7.86 -25.97 -7.70
CA ALA A 230 7.42 -27.19 -7.03
C ALA A 230 7.41 -28.43 -7.95
N GLN A 231 7.79 -28.29 -9.23
CA GLN A 231 8.02 -29.35 -10.20
C GLN A 231 9.54 -29.58 -10.39
#